data_5de99b64ad66d0663829e6787de1b228
#
_entry.id   5de99b64ad66d0663829e6787de1b228
#
_cell.length_a   1.000
_cell.length_b   1.000
_cell.length_c   1.000
_cell.angle_alpha   90.00
_cell.angle_beta   90.00
_cell.angle_gamma   90.00
#
_symmetry.space_group_name_H-M   'P 1'
#
loop_
_entity.id
_entity.type
_entity.pdbx_description
1 polymer ?
#
loop_
_entity_poly.entity_id
_entity_poly.type
_entity_poly.pdbx_seq_one_letter_code
_entity_poly.pdbx_strand_id
1 'polypeptide(L)'
;MLNPTDYYLRINEIKNYLYCPRIPFYTLCMSMDRETALSRAGIESEKATKQKMKRRKHALHAIHEGLRHFDVPVVLDDYALIGQIDEIIETDKGCYIVDYKDTDQDYGYWKIQLY
;
A
#
# COMPACT_ATOMS: atom_id res chain seq x y z
N MET A 1 -4.58 -0.45 -29.47
CA MET A 1 -3.82 0.57 -28.73
C MET A 1 -4.70 1.08 -27.60
N LEU A 2 -4.32 0.85 -26.37
CA LEU A 2 -5.07 1.36 -25.22
C LEU A 2 -4.93 2.88 -25.18
N ASN A 3 -6.05 3.59 -25.01
CA ASN A 3 -6.01 5.02 -24.78
C ASN A 3 -5.22 5.31 -23.50
N PRO A 4 -4.38 6.35 -23.45
CA PRO A 4 -3.69 6.72 -22.22
C PRO A 4 -4.61 6.97 -21.03
N THR A 5 -5.89 7.25 -21.30
CA THR A 5 -6.93 7.44 -20.29
C THR A 5 -7.51 6.14 -19.72
N ASP A 6 -7.23 5.01 -20.35
CA ASP A 6 -7.78 3.71 -19.93
C ASP A 6 -6.85 2.93 -19.00
N TYR A 7 -5.66 3.47 -18.76
CA TYR A 7 -4.68 2.83 -17.91
C TYR A 7 -4.42 3.62 -16.63
N TYR A 8 -4.76 3.00 -15.50
CA TYR A 8 -4.46 3.54 -14.18
C TYR A 8 -3.22 2.86 -13.62
N LEU A 9 -2.26 3.67 -13.17
CA LEU A 9 -1.06 3.19 -12.53
C LEU A 9 -1.37 2.84 -11.06
N ARG A 10 -0.85 1.73 -10.58
CA ARG A 10 -0.97 1.38 -9.16
C ARG A 10 0.01 2.20 -8.34
N ILE A 11 -0.42 2.66 -7.18
CA ILE A 11 0.43 3.41 -6.24
C ILE A 11 1.68 2.60 -5.86
N ASN A 12 1.55 1.29 -5.73
CA ASN A 12 2.67 0.39 -5.45
C ASN A 12 3.75 0.41 -6.56
N GLU A 13 3.39 0.68 -7.79
CA GLU A 13 4.35 0.77 -8.91
C GLU A 13 5.25 2.01 -8.80
N ILE A 14 4.74 3.10 -8.22
CA ILE A 14 5.55 4.29 -7.89
C ILE A 14 6.63 3.93 -6.87
N LYS A 15 6.28 3.19 -5.84
CA LYS A 15 7.24 2.70 -4.85
C LYS A 15 8.30 1.82 -5.51
N ASN A 16 7.90 0.90 -6.37
CA ASN A 16 8.82 0.01 -7.08
C ASN A 16 9.77 0.78 -8.00
N TYR A 17 9.27 1.83 -8.67
CA TYR A 17 10.10 2.71 -9.49
C TYR A 17 11.18 3.42 -8.66
N LEU A 18 10.83 3.92 -7.49
CA LEU A 18 11.80 4.58 -6.60
C LEU A 18 12.84 3.61 -6.03
N TYR A 19 12.45 2.36 -5.82
CA TYR A 19 13.37 1.31 -5.41
C TYR A 19 14.31 0.90 -6.55
N CYS A 20 13.77 0.56 -7.71
CA CYS A 20 14.51 0.23 -8.92
C CYS A 20 13.65 0.46 -10.16
N PRO A 21 13.99 1.42 -11.04
CA PRO A 21 13.20 1.73 -12.23
C PRO A 21 13.01 0.57 -13.20
N ARG A 22 13.87 -0.45 -13.13
CA ARG A 22 13.77 -1.65 -13.97
C ARG A 22 12.59 -2.53 -13.60
N ILE A 23 12.14 -2.50 -12.34
CA ILE A 23 11.01 -3.33 -11.88
C ILE A 23 9.73 -2.97 -12.63
N PRO A 24 9.27 -1.70 -12.68
CA PRO A 24 8.11 -1.34 -13.48
C PRO A 24 8.30 -1.61 -14.98
N PHE A 25 9.50 -1.43 -15.50
CA PHE A 25 9.78 -1.74 -16.90
C PHE A 25 9.47 -3.21 -17.22
N TYR A 26 9.96 -4.14 -16.42
CA TYR A 26 9.71 -5.57 -16.63
C TYR A 26 8.27 -5.97 -16.34
N THR A 27 7.66 -5.44 -15.30
CA THR A 27 6.29 -5.81 -14.91
C THR A 27 5.22 -5.20 -15.81
N LEU A 28 5.38 -3.93 -16.20
CA LEU A 28 4.39 -3.21 -17.00
C LEU A 28 4.60 -3.33 -18.50
N CYS A 29 5.84 -3.21 -18.95
CA CYS A 29 6.15 -3.20 -20.39
C CYS A 29 6.37 -4.60 -20.95
N MET A 30 6.94 -5.50 -20.16
CA MET A 30 7.26 -6.87 -20.59
C MET A 30 6.40 -7.94 -19.95
N SER A 31 5.45 -7.56 -19.11
CA SER A 31 4.54 -8.46 -18.39
C SER A 31 5.27 -9.61 -17.66
N MET A 32 6.47 -9.33 -17.17
CA MET A 32 7.28 -10.27 -16.40
C MET A 32 7.03 -10.05 -14.92
N ASP A 33 6.40 -11.00 -14.28
CA ASP A 33 6.24 -11.02 -12.83
C ASP A 33 7.19 -12.07 -12.24
N ARG A 34 8.08 -11.63 -11.37
CA ARG A 34 9.02 -12.51 -10.68
C ARG A 34 8.80 -12.46 -9.18
N GLU A 35 8.13 -13.46 -8.70
CA GLU A 35 7.95 -13.64 -7.27
C GLU A 35 9.19 -14.32 -6.66
N THR A 36 9.82 -13.67 -5.70
CA THR A 36 10.93 -14.25 -4.94
C THR A 36 10.42 -14.89 -3.65
N ALA A 37 11.19 -15.83 -3.09
CA ALA A 37 10.87 -16.44 -1.80
C ALA A 37 10.75 -15.38 -0.68
N LEU A 38 11.61 -14.35 -0.70
CA LEU A 38 11.58 -13.24 0.24
C LEU A 38 10.32 -12.38 0.09
N SER A 39 9.91 -12.07 -1.15
CA SER A 39 8.69 -11.30 -1.38
C SER A 39 7.44 -12.07 -0.97
N ARG A 40 7.43 -13.39 -1.20
CA ARG A 40 6.34 -14.27 -0.78
C ARG A 40 6.22 -14.34 0.74
N ALA A 41 7.35 -14.53 1.45
CA ALA A 41 7.40 -14.50 2.91
C ALA A 41 6.93 -13.16 3.48
N GLY A 42 7.32 -12.04 2.85
CA GLY A 42 6.87 -10.70 3.22
C GLY A 42 5.35 -10.53 3.07
N ILE A 43 4.77 -10.99 1.98
CA ILE A 43 3.32 -10.94 1.73
C ILE A 43 2.55 -11.74 2.79
N GLU A 44 3.01 -12.94 3.12
CA GLU A 44 2.39 -13.79 4.13
C GLU A 44 2.47 -13.15 5.53
N SER A 45 3.62 -12.58 5.87
CA SER A 45 3.83 -11.89 7.14
C SER A 45 2.95 -10.64 7.26
N GLU A 46 2.84 -9.84 6.21
CA GLU A 46 1.92 -8.68 6.17
C GLU A 46 0.47 -9.10 6.37
N LYS A 47 0.03 -10.18 5.71
CA LYS A 47 -1.33 -10.73 5.89
C LYS A 47 -1.58 -11.15 7.33
N ALA A 48 -0.64 -11.84 7.96
CA ALA A 48 -0.75 -12.27 9.35
C ALA A 48 -0.82 -11.06 10.29
N THR A 49 -0.02 -10.04 10.06
CA THR A 49 -0.03 -8.78 10.82
C THR A 49 -1.37 -8.06 10.69
N LYS A 50 -1.87 -7.92 9.47
CA LYS A 50 -3.18 -7.31 9.20
C LYS A 50 -4.30 -8.05 9.95
N GLN A 51 -4.31 -9.37 9.94
CA GLN A 51 -5.32 -10.16 10.66
C GLN A 51 -5.26 -9.93 12.17
N LYS A 52 -4.06 -9.87 12.75
CA LYS A 52 -3.88 -9.54 14.17
C LYS A 52 -4.39 -8.14 14.49
N MET A 53 -4.08 -7.16 13.66
CA MET A 53 -4.50 -5.77 13.87
C MET A 53 -6.01 -5.58 13.73
N LYS A 54 -6.66 -6.30 12.81
CA LYS A 54 -8.12 -6.31 12.66
C LYS A 54 -8.83 -6.81 13.93
N ARG A 55 -8.21 -7.73 14.67
CA ARG A 55 -8.77 -8.29 15.92
C ARG A 55 -8.56 -7.38 17.14
N ARG A 56 -7.61 -6.45 17.08
CA ARG A 56 -7.34 -5.52 18.18
C ARG A 56 -8.40 -4.43 18.25
N LYS A 57 -8.79 -4.08 19.47
CA LYS A 57 -9.72 -2.97 19.71
C LYS A 57 -9.14 -1.61 19.31
N HIS A 58 -7.83 -1.45 19.49
CA HIS A 58 -7.12 -0.21 19.16
C HIS A 58 -5.96 -0.52 18.22
N ALA A 59 -5.86 0.24 17.13
CA ALA A 59 -4.81 0.05 16.13
C ALA A 59 -3.43 0.49 16.62
N LEU A 60 -3.38 1.65 17.28
CA LEU A 60 -2.17 2.29 17.77
C LEU A 60 -2.36 2.72 19.22
N HIS A 61 -1.29 2.71 20.00
CA HIS A 61 -1.31 3.15 21.40
C HIS A 61 -1.77 4.61 21.57
N ALA A 62 -1.52 5.46 20.57
CA ALA A 62 -1.89 6.87 20.59
C ALA A 62 -3.31 7.16 20.09
N ILE A 63 -3.97 6.18 19.44
CA ILE A 63 -5.30 6.34 18.86
C ILE A 63 -6.22 5.32 19.53
N HIS A 64 -6.92 5.76 20.57
CA HIS A 64 -7.76 4.88 21.37
C HIS A 64 -9.21 4.82 20.90
N GLU A 65 -9.69 5.84 20.22
CA GLU A 65 -11.06 5.95 19.75
C GLU A 65 -11.07 6.33 18.27
N GLY A 66 -11.89 5.65 17.50
CA GLY A 66 -12.06 5.94 16.09
C GLY A 66 -12.75 4.82 15.34
N LEU A 67 -13.36 5.17 14.23
CA LEU A 67 -13.94 4.20 13.31
C LEU A 67 -12.84 3.68 12.38
N ARG A 68 -12.66 2.38 12.35
CA ARG A 68 -11.60 1.72 11.58
C ARG A 68 -12.16 1.15 10.29
N HIS A 69 -11.51 1.47 9.17
CA HIS A 69 -11.81 0.93 7.85
C HIS A 69 -10.58 0.19 7.31
N PHE A 70 -10.79 -1.03 6.82
CA PHE A 70 -9.71 -1.86 6.30
C PHE A 70 -9.83 -2.07 4.79
N ASP A 71 -8.69 -2.23 4.12
CA ASP A 71 -8.62 -2.54 2.69
C ASP A 71 -9.45 -1.56 1.84
N VAL A 72 -9.26 -0.27 2.08
CA VAL A 72 -10.04 0.79 1.43
C VAL A 72 -9.50 1.07 0.03
N PRO A 73 -10.28 0.85 -1.03
CA PRO A 73 -9.85 1.18 -2.38
C PRO A 73 -9.81 2.69 -2.60
N VAL A 74 -8.80 3.15 -3.32
CA VAL A 74 -8.62 4.56 -3.67
C VAL A 74 -8.44 4.70 -5.16
N VAL A 75 -9.13 5.64 -5.76
CA VAL A 75 -9.00 6.02 -7.17
C VAL A 75 -8.77 7.53 -7.24
N LEU A 76 -7.69 7.91 -7.88
CA LEU A 76 -7.32 9.31 -8.13
C LEU A 76 -7.37 9.57 -9.63
N ASP A 77 -8.54 9.99 -10.11
CA ASP A 77 -8.77 10.18 -11.55
C ASP A 77 -7.88 11.25 -12.17
N ASP A 78 -7.61 12.33 -11.46
CA ASP A 78 -6.77 13.44 -11.92
C ASP A 78 -5.33 12.99 -12.23
N TYR A 79 -4.87 11.95 -11.57
CA TYR A 79 -3.52 11.41 -11.73
C TYR A 79 -3.50 10.02 -12.37
N ALA A 80 -4.65 9.49 -12.72
CA ALA A 80 -4.80 8.12 -13.20
C ALA A 80 -4.10 7.09 -12.29
N LEU A 81 -4.32 7.21 -10.98
CA LEU A 81 -3.75 6.34 -9.95
C LEU A 81 -4.83 5.53 -9.27
N ILE A 82 -4.52 4.28 -8.99
CA ILE A 82 -5.35 3.40 -8.16
C ILE A 82 -4.50 2.78 -7.05
N GLY A 83 -5.12 2.49 -5.94
CA GLY A 83 -4.46 1.83 -4.81
C GLY A 83 -5.43 1.29 -3.80
N GLN A 84 -4.88 0.71 -2.75
CA GLN A 84 -5.64 0.21 -1.62
C GLN A 84 -4.93 0.62 -0.34
N ILE A 85 -5.66 1.26 0.55
CA ILE A 85 -5.15 1.67 1.86
C ILE A 85 -5.40 0.52 2.84
N ASP A 86 -4.38 0.12 3.58
CA ASP A 86 -4.46 -0.98 4.53
C ASP A 86 -5.46 -0.70 5.65
N GLU A 87 -5.42 0.49 6.22
CA GLU A 87 -6.36 0.92 7.24
C GLU A 87 -6.51 2.43 7.25
N ILE A 88 -7.74 2.90 7.44
CA ILE A 88 -8.05 4.30 7.74
C ILE A 88 -8.75 4.33 9.10
N ILE A 89 -8.31 5.24 9.97
CA ILE A 89 -8.91 5.47 11.26
C ILE A 89 -9.53 6.87 11.26
N GLU A 90 -10.85 6.95 11.35
CA GLU A 90 -11.58 8.21 11.49
C GLU A 90 -11.76 8.54 12.96
N THR A 91 -11.31 9.73 13.34
CA THR A 91 -11.48 10.28 14.69
C THR A 91 -12.08 11.68 14.61
N ASP A 92 -12.51 12.21 15.74
CA ASP A 92 -13.02 13.60 15.84
C ASP A 92 -11.98 14.65 15.42
N LYS A 93 -10.69 14.29 15.47
CA LYS A 93 -9.57 15.18 15.11
C LYS A 93 -9.12 15.05 13.66
N GLY A 94 -9.62 14.06 12.93
CA GLY A 94 -9.25 13.80 11.54
C GLY A 94 -9.11 12.33 11.20
N CYS A 95 -8.56 12.08 10.02
CA CYS A 95 -8.33 10.72 9.53
C CYS A 95 -6.85 10.38 9.57
N TYR A 96 -6.54 9.16 10.00
CA TYR A 96 -5.20 8.60 9.99
C TYR A 96 -5.11 7.48 8.99
N ILE A 97 -4.07 7.52 8.15
CA ILE A 97 -3.76 6.46 7.18
C ILE A 97 -2.68 5.58 7.79
N VAL A 98 -2.93 4.28 7.84
CA VAL A 98 -2.02 3.29 8.41
C VAL A 98 -1.62 2.30 7.32
N ASP A 99 -0.33 2.12 7.15
CA ASP A 99 0.26 1.13 6.25
C ASP A 99 1.10 0.14 7.06
N TYR A 100 0.89 -1.15 6.82
CA TYR A 100 1.59 -2.21 7.55
C TYR A 100 2.83 -2.68 6.82
N LYS A 101 3.96 -2.68 7.51
CA LYS A 101 5.24 -3.20 7.00
C LYS A 101 5.84 -4.21 7.98
N ASP A 102 6.37 -5.29 7.45
CA ASP A 102 7.05 -6.32 8.24
C ASP A 102 8.57 -6.12 8.15
N THR A 103 9.05 -5.04 8.79
CA THR A 103 10.48 -4.72 8.85
C THR A 103 10.75 -3.71 9.94
N ASP A 104 11.92 -3.81 10.53
CA ASP A 104 12.43 -2.86 11.52
C ASP A 104 13.11 -1.64 10.88
N GLN A 105 13.28 -1.65 9.55
CA GLN A 105 13.92 -0.57 8.82
C GLN A 105 12.90 0.38 8.21
N ASP A 106 13.13 1.68 8.34
CA ASP A 106 12.34 2.73 7.72
C ASP A 106 13.01 3.16 6.41
N TYR A 107 12.47 2.68 5.30
CA TYR A 107 12.90 3.10 3.97
C TYR A 107 12.06 4.28 3.49
N GLY A 108 12.72 5.40 3.20
CA GLY A 108 12.05 6.64 2.79
C GLY A 108 11.14 6.49 1.57
N TYR A 109 11.46 5.60 0.62
CA TYR A 109 10.64 5.37 -0.57
C TYR A 109 9.27 4.74 -0.26
N TRP A 110 9.08 4.13 0.90
CA TRP A 110 7.76 3.62 1.29
C TRP A 110 6.78 4.74 1.63
N LYS A 111 7.28 5.85 2.12
CA LYS A 111 6.46 6.99 2.52
C LYS A 111 5.74 7.64 1.35
N ILE A 112 6.27 7.48 0.14
CA ILE A 112 5.63 8.02 -1.06
C ILE A 112 4.21 7.44 -1.29
N GLN A 113 3.94 6.25 -0.80
CA GLN A 113 2.61 5.64 -0.90
C GLN A 113 1.56 6.40 -0.08
N LEU A 114 1.98 7.12 0.96
CA LEU A 114 1.10 7.84 1.88
C LEU A 114 0.82 9.29 1.43
N TYR A 115 1.59 9.79 0.48
CA TYR A 115 1.44 11.14 -0.06
C TYR A 115 0.66 11.15 -1.37
#